data_3e444e655a71b69ffab8b13eb9203217
#
_entry.id   3e444e655a71b69ffab8b13eb9203217
#
_cell.length_a   1.000
_cell.length_b   1.000
_cell.length_c   1.000
_cell.angle_alpha   90.00
_cell.angle_beta   90.00
_cell.angle_gamma   90.00
#
_symmetry.space_group_name_H-M   'P 1'
#
loop_
_entity.id
_entity.type
_entity.pdbx_description
1 polymer ?
#
loop_
_entity_poly.entity_id
_entity_poly.type
_entity_poly.pdbx_seq_one_letter_code
_entity_poly.pdbx_strand_id
1 'polypeptide(L)'
;MQPITHDSFVIERTYQAPPAQVFAAWADPAIKARWFIGPEGWTAIRRELDFRIGGEEVLHGRIKATETLYEARYYEIVAAERIVFVYDMHLSGKHHSVSLASVEFASMAGGTKLLFTEAVAFLDGTPSAEARKNGTGTHLDRIAQLLERSTTSRACVNA
;
A
#
# COMPACT_ATOMS: atom_id res chain seq x y z
N MET A 1 -30.45 -1.14 9.32
CA MET A 1 -29.62 -0.89 8.11
C MET A 1 -28.51 0.07 8.45
N GLN A 2 -27.27 -0.32 8.22
CA GLN A 2 -26.13 0.57 8.43
C GLN A 2 -25.87 1.39 7.16
N PRO A 3 -25.74 2.71 7.27
CA PRO A 3 -25.48 3.53 6.09
C PRO A 3 -24.07 3.31 5.58
N ILE A 4 -23.90 3.43 4.27
CA ILE A 4 -22.58 3.45 3.64
C ILE A 4 -21.98 4.83 3.91
N THR A 5 -20.75 4.87 4.39
CA THR A 5 -20.00 6.11 4.60
C THR A 5 -18.91 6.24 3.57
N HIS A 6 -18.89 7.36 2.86
CA HIS A 6 -17.86 7.65 1.86
C HIS A 6 -16.86 8.67 2.41
N ASP A 7 -15.60 8.46 2.10
CA ASP A 7 -14.54 9.39 2.44
C ASP A 7 -13.40 9.30 1.42
N SER A 8 -12.49 10.26 1.46
CA SER A 8 -11.30 10.27 0.62
C SER A 8 -10.14 10.93 1.33
N PHE A 9 -8.92 10.56 0.96
CA PHE A 9 -7.71 11.20 1.48
C PHE A 9 -6.59 11.16 0.46
N VAL A 10 -5.60 12.03 0.67
CA VAL A 10 -4.39 12.14 -0.13
C VAL A 10 -3.20 12.14 0.81
N ILE A 11 -2.15 11.39 0.46
CA ILE A 11 -0.88 11.36 1.17
C ILE A 11 0.23 11.64 0.17
N GLU A 12 1.11 12.58 0.51
CA GLU A 12 2.29 12.90 -0.28
C GLU A 12 3.54 12.46 0.48
N ARG A 13 4.48 11.85 -0.24
CA ARG A 13 5.80 11.48 0.29
C ARG A 13 6.88 11.78 -0.74
N THR A 14 8.07 12.11 -0.26
CA THR A 14 9.26 12.27 -1.09
C THR A 14 10.30 11.23 -0.71
N TYR A 15 10.95 10.65 -1.73
CA TYR A 15 11.97 9.61 -1.53
C TYR A 15 13.26 10.02 -2.23
N GLN A 16 14.41 9.72 -1.62
CA GLN A 16 15.73 9.97 -2.21
C GLN A 16 16.15 8.81 -3.10
N ALA A 17 15.30 8.47 -4.06
CA ALA A 17 15.52 7.40 -5.02
C ALA A 17 14.76 7.73 -6.31
N PRO A 18 15.25 7.28 -7.47
CA PRO A 18 14.56 7.55 -8.74
C PRO A 18 13.21 6.83 -8.81
N PRO A 19 12.27 7.34 -9.64
CA PRO A 19 10.92 6.77 -9.75
C PRO A 19 10.89 5.27 -10.04
N ALA A 20 11.80 4.76 -10.86
CA ALA A 20 11.86 3.33 -11.17
C ALA A 20 12.15 2.48 -9.93
N GLN A 21 12.99 2.96 -9.02
CA GLN A 21 13.33 2.25 -7.78
C GLN A 21 12.17 2.31 -6.78
N VAL A 22 11.50 3.46 -6.66
CA VAL A 22 10.32 3.58 -5.80
C VAL A 22 9.18 2.72 -6.32
N PHE A 23 8.97 2.73 -7.63
CA PHE A 23 7.96 1.87 -8.28
C PHE A 23 8.25 0.38 -8.05
N ALA A 24 9.51 -0.04 -8.07
CA ALA A 24 9.89 -1.43 -7.83
C ALA A 24 9.47 -1.92 -6.44
N ALA A 25 9.38 -1.02 -5.45
CA ALA A 25 8.88 -1.36 -4.12
C ALA A 25 7.42 -1.83 -4.14
N TRP A 26 6.64 -1.36 -5.11
CA TRP A 26 5.24 -1.77 -5.33
C TRP A 26 5.12 -3.01 -6.22
N ALA A 27 6.01 -3.14 -7.21
CA ALA A 27 5.93 -4.16 -8.25
C ALA A 27 6.58 -5.48 -7.86
N ASP A 28 7.67 -5.44 -7.09
CA ASP A 28 8.42 -6.62 -6.69
C ASP A 28 7.77 -7.27 -5.46
N PRO A 29 7.27 -8.52 -5.56
CA PRO A 29 6.61 -9.19 -4.44
C PRO A 29 7.48 -9.32 -3.20
N ALA A 30 8.78 -9.57 -3.37
CA ALA A 30 9.71 -9.72 -2.25
C ALA A 30 9.91 -8.39 -1.51
N ILE A 31 9.99 -7.29 -2.23
CA ILE A 31 10.13 -5.96 -1.63
C ILE A 31 8.80 -5.55 -0.97
N LYS A 32 7.67 -5.73 -1.67
CA LYS A 32 6.36 -5.37 -1.13
C LYS A 32 6.05 -6.10 0.18
N ALA A 33 6.44 -7.35 0.31
CA ALA A 33 6.26 -8.14 1.52
C ALA A 33 7.01 -7.56 2.75
N ARG A 34 7.96 -6.67 2.53
CA ARG A 34 8.75 -6.06 3.61
C ARG A 34 8.12 -4.79 4.19
N TRP A 35 7.24 -4.13 3.45
CA TRP A 35 6.59 -2.91 3.92
C TRP A 35 5.06 -3.01 4.00
N PHE A 36 4.44 -3.85 3.17
CA PHE A 36 3.01 -4.06 3.21
C PHE A 36 2.66 -5.14 4.21
N ILE A 37 2.68 -4.75 5.47
CA ILE A 37 2.46 -5.60 6.65
C ILE A 37 1.56 -4.87 7.64
N GLY A 38 0.87 -5.62 8.49
CA GLY A 38 0.04 -5.06 9.54
C GLY A 38 0.86 -4.46 10.69
N PRO A 39 0.17 -3.94 11.73
CA PRO A 39 0.81 -3.40 12.91
C PRO A 39 1.50 -4.48 13.73
N GLU A 40 2.22 -4.06 14.78
CA GLU A 40 2.89 -4.99 15.70
C GLU A 40 1.91 -6.05 16.23
N GLY A 41 2.34 -7.30 16.19
CA GLY A 41 1.51 -8.45 16.59
C GLY A 41 0.69 -9.06 15.44
N TRP A 42 0.65 -8.42 14.28
CA TRP A 42 0.01 -8.98 13.10
C TRP A 42 0.93 -10.01 12.43
N THR A 43 0.34 -11.12 11.97
CA THR A 43 1.05 -12.16 11.22
C THR A 43 0.34 -12.45 9.91
N ALA A 44 1.12 -12.68 8.85
CA ALA A 44 0.59 -13.08 7.55
C ALA A 44 0.21 -14.56 7.57
N ILE A 45 -0.99 -14.88 7.05
CA ILE A 45 -1.47 -16.24 6.83
C ILE A 45 -1.28 -16.60 5.36
N ARG A 46 -1.59 -15.68 4.45
CA ARG A 46 -1.47 -15.88 3.00
C ARG A 46 -1.12 -14.57 2.32
N ARG A 47 -0.20 -14.63 1.38
CA ARG A 47 0.24 -13.47 0.60
C ARG A 47 0.44 -13.87 -0.85
N GLU A 48 -0.23 -13.18 -1.77
CA GLU A 48 -0.11 -13.38 -3.21
C GLU A 48 -0.08 -12.03 -3.90
N LEU A 49 0.73 -11.88 -4.94
CA LEU A 49 0.78 -10.67 -5.77
C LEU A 49 1.01 -11.08 -7.22
N ASP A 50 0.04 -10.77 -8.07
CA ASP A 50 0.14 -10.84 -9.52
C ASP A 50 0.11 -9.41 -10.05
N PHE A 51 1.29 -8.78 -10.16
CA PHE A 51 1.42 -7.37 -10.50
C PHE A 51 1.36 -7.16 -12.01
N ARG A 52 0.15 -7.12 -12.53
CA ARG A 52 -0.17 -6.82 -13.93
C ARG A 52 -1.58 -6.26 -14.02
N ILE A 53 -1.92 -5.59 -15.13
CA ILE A 53 -3.29 -5.12 -15.35
C ILE A 53 -4.23 -6.33 -15.36
N GLY A 54 -5.29 -6.28 -14.55
CA GLY A 54 -6.20 -7.40 -14.33
C GLY A 54 -5.71 -8.43 -13.32
N GLY A 55 -4.47 -8.32 -12.84
CA GLY A 55 -3.92 -9.19 -11.80
C GLY A 55 -4.51 -8.87 -10.42
N GLU A 56 -4.37 -9.82 -9.52
CA GLU A 56 -4.91 -9.73 -8.17
C GLU A 56 -3.81 -9.78 -7.12
N GLU A 57 -4.09 -9.16 -5.97
CA GLU A 57 -3.25 -9.24 -4.79
C GLU A 57 -4.09 -9.66 -3.61
N VAL A 58 -3.58 -10.60 -2.80
CA VAL A 58 -4.23 -11.06 -1.58
C VAL A 58 -3.25 -10.93 -0.42
N LEU A 59 -3.72 -10.35 0.68
CA LEU A 59 -3.00 -10.33 1.95
C LEU A 59 -3.98 -10.70 3.06
N HIS A 60 -3.89 -11.94 3.51
CA HIS A 60 -4.66 -12.47 4.63
C HIS A 60 -3.76 -12.54 5.85
N GLY A 61 -4.20 -11.97 6.94
CA GLY A 61 -3.43 -11.95 8.18
C GLY A 61 -4.32 -12.02 9.41
N ARG A 62 -3.66 -12.01 10.56
CA ARG A 62 -4.35 -12.03 11.85
C ARG A 62 -3.60 -11.18 12.87
N ILE A 63 -4.36 -10.43 13.64
CA ILE A 63 -3.87 -9.74 14.82
C ILE A 63 -4.80 -10.05 15.98
N LYS A 64 -4.28 -10.70 17.05
CA LYS A 64 -5.09 -11.20 18.17
C LYS A 64 -6.22 -12.11 17.64
N ALA A 65 -7.48 -11.82 17.95
CA ALA A 65 -8.64 -12.58 17.50
C ALA A 65 -9.22 -12.08 16.17
N THR A 66 -8.66 -11.01 15.58
CA THR A 66 -9.16 -10.41 14.35
C THR A 66 -8.42 -10.92 13.14
N GLU A 67 -9.14 -11.47 12.17
CA GLU A 67 -8.61 -11.80 10.86
C GLU A 67 -8.78 -10.58 9.94
N THR A 68 -7.76 -10.31 9.14
CA THR A 68 -7.76 -9.23 8.15
C THR A 68 -7.59 -9.84 6.77
N LEU A 69 -8.46 -9.48 5.83
CA LEU A 69 -8.37 -9.94 4.46
C LEU A 69 -8.39 -8.73 3.52
N TYR A 70 -7.29 -8.54 2.83
CA TYR A 70 -7.13 -7.53 1.79
C TYR A 70 -7.12 -8.24 0.44
N GLU A 71 -8.00 -7.82 -0.47
CA GLU A 71 -8.06 -8.34 -1.83
C GLU A 71 -8.10 -7.17 -2.81
N ALA A 72 -7.11 -7.09 -3.68
CA ALA A 72 -6.97 -6.00 -4.65
C ALA A 72 -6.97 -6.52 -6.08
N ARG A 73 -7.36 -5.63 -7.00
CA ARG A 73 -7.25 -5.85 -8.44
C ARG A 73 -6.65 -4.61 -9.09
N TYR A 74 -5.66 -4.82 -9.96
CA TYR A 74 -4.98 -3.75 -10.68
C TYR A 74 -5.72 -3.41 -11.96
N TYR A 75 -6.02 -2.12 -12.14
CA TYR A 75 -6.74 -1.60 -13.30
C TYR A 75 -5.82 -0.87 -14.26
N GLU A 76 -4.79 -0.21 -13.77
CA GLU A 76 -3.79 0.46 -14.60
C GLU A 76 -2.42 0.39 -13.95
N ILE A 77 -1.41 0.12 -14.77
CA ILE A 77 -0.01 0.13 -14.37
C ILE A 77 0.79 0.74 -15.50
N VAL A 78 1.43 1.88 -15.24
CA VAL A 78 2.41 2.50 -16.14
C VAL A 78 3.72 2.60 -15.37
N ALA A 79 4.73 1.88 -15.83
CA ALA A 79 6.00 1.74 -15.12
C ALA A 79 6.61 3.09 -14.76
N ALA A 80 6.96 3.26 -13.48
CA ALA A 80 7.54 4.47 -12.90
C ALA A 80 6.67 5.73 -13.00
N GLU A 81 5.39 5.59 -13.37
CA GLU A 81 4.47 6.71 -13.51
C GLU A 81 3.24 6.59 -12.62
N ARG A 82 2.48 5.48 -12.71
CA ARG A 82 1.26 5.36 -11.92
C ARG A 82 0.75 3.93 -11.79
N ILE A 83 0.02 3.70 -10.70
CA ILE A 83 -0.71 2.45 -10.43
C ILE A 83 -2.12 2.84 -10.00
N VAL A 84 -3.14 2.18 -10.57
CA VAL A 84 -4.54 2.33 -10.12
C VAL A 84 -5.07 0.95 -9.77
N PHE A 85 -5.63 0.82 -8.57
CA PHE A 85 -6.19 -0.44 -8.10
C PHE A 85 -7.42 -0.23 -7.24
N VAL A 86 -8.24 -1.27 -7.16
CA VAL A 86 -9.42 -1.34 -6.29
C VAL A 86 -9.18 -2.45 -5.29
N TYR A 87 -9.52 -2.25 -4.03
CA TYR A 87 -9.38 -3.30 -3.04
C TYR A 87 -10.53 -3.35 -2.05
N ASP A 88 -10.78 -4.56 -1.56
CA ASP A 88 -11.72 -4.86 -0.49
C ASP A 88 -10.98 -5.17 0.80
N MET A 89 -11.54 -4.73 1.93
CA MET A 89 -11.11 -5.16 3.27
C MET A 89 -12.22 -5.90 3.95
N HIS A 90 -11.90 -7.07 4.47
CA HIS A 90 -12.77 -7.85 5.36
C HIS A 90 -12.11 -7.97 6.73
N LEU A 91 -12.89 -7.82 7.78
CA LEU A 91 -12.45 -8.00 9.18
C LEU A 91 -13.27 -9.12 9.78
N SER A 92 -12.59 -10.24 10.09
CA SER A 92 -13.24 -11.46 10.64
C SER A 92 -14.47 -11.88 9.85
N GLY A 93 -14.34 -11.91 8.51
CA GLY A 93 -15.38 -12.32 7.58
C GLY A 93 -16.42 -11.24 7.26
N LYS A 94 -16.37 -10.08 7.90
CA LYS A 94 -17.29 -8.98 7.63
C LYS A 94 -16.70 -8.02 6.61
N HIS A 95 -17.46 -7.73 5.56
CA HIS A 95 -17.02 -6.78 4.51
C HIS A 95 -16.99 -5.36 5.07
N HIS A 96 -15.80 -4.85 5.33
CA HIS A 96 -15.57 -3.58 6.00
C HIS A 96 -15.57 -2.40 5.02
N SER A 97 -14.85 -2.52 3.89
CA SER A 97 -14.70 -1.40 2.96
C SER A 97 -14.37 -1.83 1.54
N VAL A 98 -14.68 -0.93 0.59
CA VAL A 98 -14.23 -0.98 -0.80
C VAL A 98 -13.51 0.33 -1.10
N SER A 99 -12.33 0.27 -1.72
CA SER A 99 -11.52 1.45 -2.01
C SER A 99 -11.06 1.47 -3.46
N LEU A 100 -11.04 2.68 -4.02
CA LEU A 100 -10.32 3.00 -5.26
C LEU A 100 -9.08 3.78 -4.87
N ALA A 101 -7.91 3.26 -5.20
CA ALA A 101 -6.64 3.87 -4.85
C ALA A 101 -5.76 4.11 -6.08
N SER A 102 -4.98 5.18 -6.05
CA SER A 102 -3.98 5.48 -7.06
C SER A 102 -2.67 5.90 -6.44
N VAL A 103 -1.58 5.53 -7.10
CA VAL A 103 -0.22 5.92 -6.74
C VAL A 103 0.41 6.58 -7.96
N GLU A 104 0.86 7.81 -7.81
CA GLU A 104 1.52 8.57 -8.86
C GLU A 104 2.96 8.85 -8.45
N PHE A 105 3.87 8.67 -9.40
CA PHE A 105 5.31 8.84 -9.21
C PHE A 105 5.79 9.97 -10.11
N ALA A 106 6.37 11.00 -9.54
CA ALA A 106 6.92 12.12 -10.30
C ALA A 106 8.41 12.32 -9.97
N SER A 107 9.23 12.44 -10.99
CA SER A 107 10.64 12.77 -10.82
C SER A 107 10.79 14.18 -10.28
N MET A 108 11.69 14.35 -9.33
CA MET A 108 12.03 15.66 -8.78
C MET A 108 13.54 15.73 -8.53
N ALA A 109 14.07 16.92 -8.29
CA ALA A 109 15.47 17.08 -7.94
C ALA A 109 15.79 16.28 -6.68
N GLY A 110 16.71 15.32 -6.80
CA GLY A 110 17.13 14.46 -5.69
C GLY A 110 16.25 13.24 -5.43
N GLY A 111 15.24 12.95 -6.27
CA GLY A 111 14.46 11.76 -6.06
C GLY A 111 13.09 11.70 -6.69
N THR A 112 12.11 11.24 -5.93
CA THR A 112 10.74 11.00 -6.38
C THR A 112 9.73 11.60 -5.40
N LYS A 113 8.72 12.25 -5.96
CA LYS A 113 7.51 12.63 -5.24
C LYS A 113 6.44 11.57 -5.54
N LEU A 114 5.89 10.98 -4.49
CA LEU A 114 4.80 10.01 -4.57
C LEU A 114 3.52 10.63 -4.04
N LEU A 115 2.44 10.48 -4.80
CA LEU A 115 1.11 10.90 -4.40
C LEU A 115 0.21 9.66 -4.31
N PHE A 116 -0.31 9.39 -3.12
CA PHE A 116 -1.28 8.32 -2.88
C PHE A 116 -2.66 8.94 -2.64
N THR A 117 -3.63 8.56 -3.46
CA THR A 117 -5.02 9.04 -3.34
C THR A 117 -5.94 7.85 -3.16
N GLU A 118 -6.83 7.93 -2.17
CA GLU A 118 -7.81 6.86 -1.93
C GLU A 118 -9.21 7.44 -1.73
N ALA A 119 -10.19 6.84 -2.40
CA ALA A 119 -11.61 7.05 -2.16
C ALA A 119 -12.18 5.75 -1.60
N VAL A 120 -12.84 5.80 -0.46
CA VAL A 120 -13.27 4.61 0.28
C VAL A 120 -14.75 4.67 0.66
N ALA A 121 -15.44 3.53 0.51
CA ALA A 121 -16.78 3.30 1.03
C ALA A 121 -16.69 2.32 2.21
N PHE A 122 -17.11 2.74 3.40
CA PHE A 122 -17.21 1.88 4.57
C PHE A 122 -18.61 1.28 4.64
N LEU A 123 -18.70 -0.03 4.78
CA LEU A 123 -19.94 -0.81 4.61
C LEU A 123 -20.50 -1.35 5.92
N ASP A 124 -19.71 -1.39 6.98
CA ASP A 124 -20.05 -2.06 8.24
C ASP A 124 -20.45 -1.11 9.39
N GLY A 125 -20.64 0.17 9.08
CA GLY A 125 -20.99 1.18 10.09
C GLY A 125 -19.81 1.63 10.97
N THR A 126 -18.57 1.26 10.63
CA THR A 126 -17.37 1.67 11.36
C THR A 126 -16.45 2.50 10.47
N PRO A 127 -16.81 3.76 10.15
CA PRO A 127 -15.95 4.61 9.34
C PRO A 127 -14.62 4.88 10.06
N SER A 128 -13.52 4.68 9.35
CA SER A 128 -12.18 4.81 9.90
C SER A 128 -11.19 5.43 8.90
N ALA A 129 -11.63 6.48 8.20
CA ALA A 129 -10.81 7.14 7.17
C ALA A 129 -9.49 7.66 7.73
N GLU A 130 -9.51 8.27 8.91
CA GLU A 130 -8.30 8.78 9.55
C GLU A 130 -7.35 7.64 9.94
N ALA A 131 -7.87 6.57 10.52
CA ALA A 131 -7.08 5.39 10.86
C ALA A 131 -6.51 4.73 9.59
N ARG A 132 -7.30 4.66 8.49
CA ARG A 132 -6.85 4.14 7.21
C ARG A 132 -5.72 4.99 6.65
N LYS A 133 -5.87 6.30 6.65
CA LYS A 133 -4.85 7.24 6.21
C LYS A 133 -3.55 7.08 7.02
N ASN A 134 -3.65 6.99 8.33
CA ASN A 134 -2.50 6.80 9.20
C ASN A 134 -1.79 5.47 8.94
N GLY A 135 -2.54 4.39 8.75
CA GLY A 135 -1.99 3.08 8.40
C GLY A 135 -1.25 3.09 7.07
N THR A 136 -1.84 3.70 6.05
CA THR A 136 -1.21 3.85 4.74
C THR A 136 0.05 4.71 4.83
N GLY A 137 0.01 5.81 5.59
CA GLY A 137 1.18 6.65 5.84
C GLY A 137 2.34 5.87 6.46
N THR A 138 2.04 4.98 7.41
CA THR A 138 3.04 4.09 8.01
C THR A 138 3.67 3.16 6.98
N HIS A 139 2.86 2.60 6.06
CA HIS A 139 3.37 1.79 4.95
C HIS A 139 4.33 2.59 4.07
N LEU A 140 3.95 3.80 3.70
CA LEU A 140 4.78 4.66 2.84
C LEU A 140 6.10 5.05 3.54
N ASP A 141 6.07 5.24 4.84
CA ASP A 141 7.28 5.53 5.63
C ASP A 141 8.20 4.30 5.72
N ARG A 142 7.66 3.10 5.74
CA ARG A 142 8.46 1.87 5.67
C ARG A 142 9.20 1.75 4.34
N ILE A 143 8.57 2.16 3.23
CA ILE A 143 9.25 2.21 1.92
C ILE A 143 10.48 3.11 2.00
N ALA A 144 10.36 4.28 2.62
CA ALA A 144 11.49 5.19 2.82
C ALA A 144 12.64 4.52 3.57
N GLN A 145 12.35 3.81 4.64
CA GLN A 145 13.35 3.08 5.43
C GLN A 145 14.07 2.00 4.61
N LEU A 146 13.33 1.28 3.75
CA LEU A 146 13.93 0.26 2.89
C LEU A 146 14.84 0.86 1.84
N LEU A 147 14.45 1.98 1.25
CA LEU A 147 15.26 2.70 0.25
C LEU A 147 16.55 3.28 0.87
N GLU A 148 16.49 3.82 2.06
CA GLU A 148 17.65 4.33 2.79
C GLU A 148 18.65 3.20 3.08
N ARG A 149 18.20 2.05 3.56
CA ARG A 149 19.05 0.88 3.84
C ARG A 149 19.76 0.41 2.58
N SER A 150 19.05 0.35 1.45
CA SER A 150 19.60 -0.04 0.16
C SER A 150 20.72 0.92 -0.28
N THR A 151 20.51 2.23 -0.14
CA THR A 151 21.51 3.26 -0.46
C THR A 151 22.76 3.14 0.44
N THR A 152 22.57 2.96 1.74
CA THR A 152 23.66 2.78 2.71
C THR A 152 24.48 1.54 2.40
N SER A 153 23.81 0.41 2.09
CA SER A 153 24.46 -0.83 1.72
C SER A 153 25.31 -0.67 0.45
N ARG A 154 24.83 0.03 -0.57
CA ARG A 154 25.57 0.32 -1.81
C ARG A 154 26.79 1.21 -1.54
N ALA A 155 26.66 2.22 -0.69
CA ALA A 155 27.77 3.09 -0.32
C ALA A 155 28.88 2.32 0.39
N CYS A 156 28.55 1.35 1.26
CA CYS A 156 29.52 0.49 1.93
C CYS A 156 30.24 -0.45 0.97
N VAL A 157 29.60 -0.91 -0.10
CA VAL A 157 30.22 -1.81 -1.09
C VAL A 157 31.18 -1.06 -2.02
N ASN A 158 30.94 0.24 -2.27
CA ASN A 158 31.77 1.07 -3.14
C ASN A 158 32.90 1.81 -2.41
N ALA A 159 32.98 1.65 -1.13
CA ALA A 159 34.07 2.19 -0.30
C ALA A 159 35.13 1.09 -0.12
#